data_c83303db7de9a7d0c88d7af42e6e6d1e
#
_entry.id   c83303db7de9a7d0c88d7af42e6e6d1e
#
_cell.length_a   1.000
_cell.length_b   1.000
_cell.length_c   1.000
_cell.angle_alpha   90.00
_cell.angle_beta   90.00
_cell.angle_gamma   90.00
#
_symmetry.space_group_name_H-M   'P 1'
#
loop_
_entity.id
_entity.type
_entity.pdbx_description
1 polymer ?
#
loop_
_entity_poly.entity_id
_entity_poly.type
_entity_poly.pdbx_seq_one_letter_code
_entity_poly.pdbx_strand_id
1 'polypeptide(L)'
;MANALPDKLRPGAPYPLGANWDGLGVNFAVFSSNAHRIELRLFDSTGRKELMRFDLPECIDEVWQGYLPGAHPGKVYGFRAHGPYQPQQGHRFNPHKLLLDPYAKKLVGPWRWSDALFGYRVHSNRLDMSMDRRDSAPAMPKCIVTDDAFDWSRDVRPDTPWGETIVYETHVRGVSMMRDDIRQHERGSFAAISSPWFVEHLQKLGVTAVEFLPVHAFLNDRFLVERGLRNYWGYNTAAFFAPEPSFLSVDASPKRNAHRRAPAARGRHRSVSRRRLQPHVRGQRARPDGLVARTRQRELLPPDSR
;
A
#
# COMPACT_ATOMS: atom_id res chain seq x y z
N MET A 1 28.46 -10.47 12.61
CA MET A 1 27.67 -10.29 13.85
C MET A 1 26.45 -9.45 13.48
N ALA A 2 25.24 -9.95 13.63
CA ALA A 2 24.05 -9.12 13.43
C ALA A 2 24.01 -8.08 14.55
N ASN A 3 24.19 -6.81 14.22
CA ASN A 3 24.05 -5.74 15.19
C ASN A 3 22.64 -5.81 15.80
N ALA A 4 22.55 -5.97 17.11
CA ALA A 4 21.30 -5.88 17.82
C ALA A 4 20.68 -4.49 17.55
N LEU A 5 19.37 -4.45 17.29
CA LEU A 5 18.68 -3.18 17.14
C LEU A 5 18.72 -2.42 18.48
N PRO A 6 18.78 -1.09 18.45
CA PRO A 6 18.83 -0.29 19.67
C PRO A 6 17.51 -0.38 20.44
N ASP A 7 17.55 -0.08 21.74
CA ASP A 7 16.37 -0.08 22.61
C ASP A 7 15.45 1.14 22.39
N LYS A 8 15.96 2.19 21.73
CA LYS A 8 15.22 3.43 21.46
C LYS A 8 15.54 3.94 20.05
N LEU A 9 14.57 4.59 19.44
CA LEU A 9 14.77 5.36 18.22
C LEU A 9 15.60 6.61 18.52
N ARG A 10 16.38 7.03 17.52
CA ARG A 10 17.03 8.36 17.52
C ARG A 10 16.06 9.38 16.92
N PRO A 11 16.33 10.70 17.14
CA PRO A 11 15.70 11.76 16.35
C PRO A 11 15.73 11.45 14.86
N GLY A 12 14.64 11.76 14.16
CA GLY A 12 14.48 11.50 12.74
C GLY A 12 14.28 12.77 11.94
N ALA A 13 14.01 12.61 10.64
CA ALA A 13 13.64 13.70 9.75
C ALA A 13 12.13 13.63 9.43
N PRO A 14 11.40 14.77 9.39
CA PRO A 14 9.97 14.76 9.06
C PRO A 14 9.68 14.39 7.61
N TYR A 15 10.66 14.49 6.73
CA TYR A 15 10.53 14.16 5.31
C TYR A 15 11.73 13.35 4.81
N PRO A 16 11.51 12.49 3.80
CA PRO A 16 10.22 12.15 3.18
C PRO A 16 9.36 11.27 4.10
N LEU A 17 8.01 11.38 3.93
CA LEU A 17 7.06 10.55 4.68
C LEU A 17 7.21 9.06 4.31
N GLY A 18 6.82 8.19 5.25
CA GLY A 18 6.97 6.75 5.15
C GLY A 18 8.25 6.21 5.77
N ALA A 19 8.60 4.97 5.45
CA ALA A 19 9.83 4.33 5.88
C ALA A 19 10.90 4.45 4.78
N ASN A 20 11.97 5.20 5.08
CA ASN A 20 13.01 5.53 4.11
C ASN A 20 14.37 5.03 4.60
N TRP A 21 14.98 4.15 3.82
CA TRP A 21 16.30 3.59 4.09
C TRP A 21 17.39 4.46 3.43
N ASP A 22 18.43 4.80 4.20
CA ASP A 22 19.55 5.65 3.77
C ASP A 22 20.89 4.92 3.62
N GLY A 23 20.89 3.58 3.80
CA GLY A 23 22.11 2.76 3.80
C GLY A 23 22.61 2.43 5.20
N LEU A 24 22.32 3.24 6.22
CA LEU A 24 22.77 3.09 7.60
C LEU A 24 21.65 2.75 8.58
N GLY A 25 20.42 3.11 8.22
CA GLY A 25 19.24 2.88 9.03
C GLY A 25 17.96 3.24 8.27
N VAL A 26 16.85 3.32 8.99
CA VAL A 26 15.54 3.65 8.43
C VAL A 26 14.94 4.82 9.19
N ASN A 27 14.59 5.87 8.46
CA ASN A 27 13.76 6.95 8.96
C ASN A 27 12.29 6.62 8.76
N PHE A 28 11.52 6.69 9.84
CA PHE A 28 10.07 6.53 9.83
C PHE A 28 9.44 7.89 10.07
N ALA A 29 8.56 8.33 9.18
CA ALA A 29 7.86 9.60 9.31
C ALA A 29 6.39 9.45 8.90
N VAL A 30 5.46 9.90 9.74
CA VAL A 30 4.03 9.78 9.51
C VAL A 30 3.28 10.99 10.06
N PHE A 31 2.39 11.53 9.24
CA PHE A 31 1.57 12.69 9.62
C PHE A 31 0.39 12.27 10.52
N SER A 32 0.20 12.99 11.63
CA SER A 32 -1.01 12.89 12.45
C SER A 32 -1.16 14.10 13.38
N SER A 33 -2.08 14.99 13.08
CA SER A 33 -2.30 16.24 13.83
C SER A 33 -2.89 16.04 15.23
N ASN A 34 -3.68 14.99 15.42
CA ASN A 34 -4.43 14.78 16.66
C ASN A 34 -3.93 13.58 17.48
N ALA A 35 -2.85 12.95 17.08
CA ALA A 35 -2.24 11.91 17.88
C ALA A 35 -1.51 12.53 19.08
N HIS A 36 -1.54 11.82 20.21
CA HIS A 36 -0.74 12.17 21.40
C HIS A 36 0.54 11.35 21.44
N ARG A 37 0.57 10.22 20.73
CA ARG A 37 1.71 9.31 20.63
C ARG A 37 1.49 8.37 19.45
N ILE A 38 2.57 8.08 18.73
CA ILE A 38 2.58 7.04 17.70
C ILE A 38 3.65 6.02 18.03
N GLU A 39 3.27 4.75 18.03
CA GLU A 39 4.16 3.63 18.23
C GLU A 39 4.51 2.97 16.89
N LEU A 40 5.79 2.77 16.64
CA LEU A 40 6.31 1.88 15.62
C LEU A 40 6.36 0.46 16.16
N ARG A 41 5.74 -0.48 15.47
CA ARG A 41 5.74 -1.91 15.80
C ARG A 41 6.56 -2.67 14.75
N LEU A 42 7.57 -3.41 15.20
CA LEU A 42 8.38 -4.27 14.35
C LEU A 42 7.94 -5.72 14.51
N PHE A 43 7.91 -6.42 13.39
CA PHE A 43 7.50 -7.82 13.32
C PHE A 43 8.61 -8.70 12.74
N ASP A 44 8.45 -10.01 12.90
CA ASP A 44 9.25 -11.00 12.19
C ASP A 44 9.03 -10.90 10.67
N SER A 45 9.85 -11.58 9.90
CA SER A 45 9.79 -11.54 8.42
C SER A 45 8.46 -12.02 7.84
N THR A 46 7.68 -12.77 8.61
CA THR A 46 6.35 -13.27 8.22
C THR A 46 5.22 -12.30 8.59
N GLY A 47 5.50 -11.28 9.41
CA GLY A 47 4.51 -10.34 9.95
C GLY A 47 3.59 -10.93 11.02
N ARG A 48 3.92 -12.11 11.57
CA ARG A 48 3.05 -12.81 12.54
C ARG A 48 3.38 -12.48 13.99
N LYS A 49 4.67 -12.40 14.33
CA LYS A 49 5.15 -12.16 15.69
C LYS A 49 5.67 -10.74 15.83
N GLU A 50 5.12 -9.97 16.76
CA GLU A 50 5.69 -8.69 17.18
C GLU A 50 7.01 -8.95 17.92
N LEU A 51 8.07 -8.25 17.49
CA LEU A 51 9.42 -8.40 18.04
C LEU A 51 9.78 -7.23 18.95
N MET A 52 9.46 -6.00 18.52
CA MET A 52 9.83 -4.78 19.23
C MET A 52 8.76 -3.70 19.02
N ARG A 53 8.76 -2.73 19.92
CA ARG A 53 7.93 -1.52 19.84
C ARG A 53 8.75 -0.31 20.28
N PHE A 54 8.49 0.81 19.64
CA PHE A 54 9.14 2.09 19.92
C PHE A 54 8.10 3.20 19.84
N ASP A 55 8.19 4.17 20.72
CA ASP A 55 7.49 5.44 20.51
C ASP A 55 8.32 6.27 19.51
N LEU A 56 7.65 6.93 18.56
CA LEU A 56 8.30 7.93 17.70
C LEU A 56 8.67 9.12 18.59
N PRO A 57 9.97 9.48 18.68
CA PRO A 57 10.44 10.39 19.71
C PRO A 57 10.14 11.87 19.45
N GLU A 58 9.83 12.24 18.21
CA GLU A 58 9.65 13.62 17.80
C GLU A 58 8.37 13.82 16.98
N CYS A 59 7.83 15.04 17.09
CA CYS A 59 6.73 15.51 16.27
C CYS A 59 7.03 16.96 15.84
N ILE A 60 7.23 17.18 14.56
CA ILE A 60 7.48 18.51 13.96
C ILE A 60 6.41 18.73 12.89
N ASP A 61 5.68 19.85 12.99
CA ASP A 61 4.62 20.19 12.04
C ASP A 61 3.61 19.03 11.84
N GLU A 62 3.16 18.42 12.96
CA GLU A 62 2.22 17.29 12.97
C GLU A 62 2.77 15.99 12.33
N VAL A 63 4.05 15.96 11.96
CA VAL A 63 4.76 14.76 11.47
C VAL A 63 5.52 14.12 12.61
N TRP A 64 5.12 12.90 12.95
CA TRP A 64 5.78 12.05 13.94
C TRP A 64 6.92 11.30 13.26
N GLN A 65 8.13 11.40 13.80
CA GLN A 65 9.31 10.79 13.19
C GLN A 65 10.24 10.14 14.20
N GLY A 66 11.07 9.22 13.68
CA GLY A 66 12.12 8.57 14.43
C GLY A 66 13.04 7.76 13.50
N TYR A 67 14.31 7.71 13.84
CA TYR A 67 15.32 6.99 13.09
C TYR A 67 15.75 5.71 13.81
N LEU A 68 15.73 4.59 13.10
CA LEU A 68 16.17 3.28 13.58
C LEU A 68 17.51 2.90 12.92
N PRO A 69 18.66 3.13 13.61
CA PRO A 69 19.97 2.77 13.08
C PRO A 69 20.11 1.26 12.93
N GLY A 70 20.86 0.84 11.90
CA GLY A 70 21.10 -0.57 11.61
C GLY A 70 19.88 -1.34 11.07
N ALA A 71 18.73 -0.68 10.90
CA ALA A 71 17.61 -1.25 10.18
C ALA A 71 17.88 -1.22 8.67
N HIS A 72 17.35 -2.19 7.96
CA HIS A 72 17.60 -2.37 6.53
C HIS A 72 16.33 -2.83 5.80
N PRO A 73 16.29 -2.80 4.46
CA PRO A 73 15.19 -3.32 3.67
C PRO A 73 14.83 -4.76 4.05
N GLY A 74 13.53 -5.05 4.07
CA GLY A 74 12.99 -6.32 4.56
C GLY A 74 12.45 -6.26 5.99
N LYS A 75 12.72 -5.19 6.76
CA LYS A 75 12.08 -5.01 8.07
C LYS A 75 10.58 -4.85 7.90
N VAL A 76 9.84 -5.59 8.72
CA VAL A 76 8.37 -5.61 8.70
C VAL A 76 7.87 -4.75 9.86
N TYR A 77 6.92 -3.85 9.56
CA TYR A 77 6.46 -2.87 10.52
C TYR A 77 4.99 -2.48 10.34
N GLY A 78 4.48 -1.75 11.31
CA GLY A 78 3.19 -1.05 11.30
C GLY A 78 3.16 -0.02 12.42
N PHE A 79 2.09 0.75 12.49
CA PHE A 79 1.93 1.79 13.51
C PHE A 79 0.74 1.51 14.41
N ARG A 80 0.81 2.06 15.64
CA ARG A 80 -0.37 2.26 16.50
C ARG A 80 -0.41 3.71 16.91
N ALA A 81 -1.59 4.31 16.80
CA ALA A 81 -1.80 5.71 17.13
C ALA A 81 -2.64 5.84 18.39
N HIS A 82 -2.19 6.67 19.31
CA HIS A 82 -2.89 7.05 20.54
C HIS A 82 -3.39 8.48 20.41
N GLY A 83 -4.62 8.71 20.82
CA GLY A 83 -5.29 9.99 20.73
C GLY A 83 -6.73 9.90 21.26
N PRO A 84 -7.54 10.94 21.08
CA PRO A 84 -8.91 10.94 21.56
C PRO A 84 -9.80 9.95 20.81
N TYR A 85 -10.67 9.27 21.54
CA TYR A 85 -11.76 8.48 20.95
C TYR A 85 -13.08 9.19 21.21
N GLN A 86 -13.38 10.13 20.35
CA GLN A 86 -14.56 11.02 20.40
C GLN A 86 -15.24 11.01 19.02
N PRO A 87 -15.96 9.94 18.65
CA PRO A 87 -16.52 9.79 17.30
C PRO A 87 -17.43 10.93 16.84
N GLN A 88 -18.15 11.59 17.79
CA GLN A 88 -18.98 12.75 17.49
C GLN A 88 -18.17 13.94 16.95
N GLN A 89 -16.91 14.07 17.39
CA GLN A 89 -16.00 15.13 16.97
C GLN A 89 -15.09 14.67 15.80
N GLY A 90 -15.29 13.46 15.28
CA GLY A 90 -14.50 12.90 14.20
C GLY A 90 -13.25 12.13 14.66
N HIS A 91 -12.91 12.12 15.93
CA HIS A 91 -11.73 11.45 16.47
C HIS A 91 -12.02 9.99 16.81
N ARG A 92 -11.23 9.08 16.24
CA ARG A 92 -11.40 7.61 16.39
C ARG A 92 -10.07 6.89 16.62
N PHE A 93 -9.17 7.53 17.38
CA PHE A 93 -7.92 6.87 17.73
C PHE A 93 -8.18 5.62 18.58
N ASN A 94 -7.58 4.51 18.17
CA ASN A 94 -7.72 3.25 18.87
C ASN A 94 -6.37 2.49 18.87
N PRO A 95 -5.62 2.50 19.98
CA PRO A 95 -4.29 1.89 20.05
C PRO A 95 -4.30 0.36 19.91
N HIS A 96 -5.48 -0.26 19.99
CA HIS A 96 -5.63 -1.70 19.75
C HIS A 96 -5.63 -2.04 18.26
N LYS A 97 -5.69 -1.04 17.37
CA LYS A 97 -5.70 -1.27 15.93
C LYS A 97 -4.31 -1.02 15.34
N LEU A 98 -3.77 -2.06 14.71
CA LEU A 98 -2.57 -1.89 13.90
C LEU A 98 -2.95 -1.12 12.64
N LEU A 99 -2.14 -0.13 12.28
CA LEU A 99 -2.33 0.72 11.13
C LEU A 99 -1.22 0.47 10.12
N LEU A 100 -1.58 0.51 8.84
CA LEU A 100 -0.59 0.56 7.77
C LEU A 100 -0.03 1.98 7.68
N ASP A 101 1.23 2.06 7.29
CA ASP A 101 1.82 3.31 6.86
C ASP A 101 1.14 3.74 5.54
N PRO A 102 0.56 4.95 5.46
CA PRO A 102 -0.03 5.45 4.22
C PRO A 102 0.93 5.49 3.05
N TYR A 103 2.24 5.59 3.32
CA TYR A 103 3.31 5.66 2.34
C TYR A 103 4.04 4.32 2.15
N ALA A 104 3.52 3.23 2.70
CA ALA A 104 4.10 1.90 2.53
C ALA A 104 4.19 1.53 1.05
N LYS A 105 5.37 1.09 0.62
CA LYS A 105 5.67 0.70 -0.77
C LYS A 105 5.54 -0.79 -1.01
N LYS A 106 5.39 -1.58 0.06
CA LYS A 106 5.19 -3.02 -0.01
C LYS A 106 4.48 -3.53 1.24
N LEU A 107 3.60 -4.49 1.04
CA LEU A 107 2.90 -5.20 2.12
C LEU A 107 3.32 -6.67 2.18
N VAL A 108 3.19 -7.26 3.38
CA VAL A 108 3.36 -8.71 3.63
C VAL A 108 2.21 -9.23 4.49
N GLY A 109 1.82 -10.46 4.22
CA GLY A 109 0.70 -11.11 4.87
C GLY A 109 -0.65 -10.80 4.23
N PRO A 110 -1.63 -11.67 4.43
CA PRO A 110 -2.98 -11.48 3.90
C PRO A 110 -3.83 -10.61 4.81
N TRP A 111 -4.83 -9.98 4.23
CA TRP A 111 -6.01 -9.51 4.95
C TRP A 111 -6.84 -10.72 5.40
N ARG A 112 -7.23 -10.74 6.67
CA ARG A 112 -8.15 -11.73 7.22
C ARG A 112 -9.34 -11.02 7.83
N TRP A 113 -10.51 -11.15 7.22
CA TRP A 113 -11.70 -10.51 7.75
C TRP A 113 -12.00 -10.99 9.16
N SER A 114 -12.13 -10.04 10.07
CA SER A 114 -12.46 -10.23 11.46
C SER A 114 -13.10 -8.94 11.99
N ASP A 115 -14.02 -9.06 12.91
CA ASP A 115 -14.60 -7.90 13.59
C ASP A 115 -13.56 -7.08 14.36
N ALA A 116 -12.42 -7.68 14.68
CA ALA A 116 -11.29 -6.97 15.30
C ALA A 116 -10.65 -5.92 14.39
N LEU A 117 -10.91 -5.92 13.08
CA LEU A 117 -10.45 -4.87 12.15
C LEU A 117 -11.17 -3.54 12.36
N PHE A 118 -12.39 -3.57 12.89
CA PHE A 118 -13.16 -2.36 13.12
C PHE A 118 -12.70 -1.65 14.39
N GLY A 119 -12.63 -0.31 14.35
CA GLY A 119 -12.31 0.53 15.51
C GLY A 119 -13.38 0.48 16.60
N TYR A 120 -14.58 0.03 16.27
CA TYR A 120 -15.74 -0.06 17.12
C TYR A 120 -16.28 -1.49 17.21
N ARG A 121 -17.10 -1.79 18.22
CA ARG A 121 -17.73 -3.11 18.39
C ARG A 121 -18.84 -3.28 17.37
N VAL A 122 -18.65 -4.17 16.41
CA VAL A 122 -19.69 -4.59 15.46
C VAL A 122 -20.89 -5.14 16.24
N HIS A 123 -22.10 -4.81 15.82
CA HIS A 123 -23.37 -5.17 16.48
C HIS A 123 -23.61 -4.51 17.87
N SER A 124 -22.87 -3.48 18.25
CA SER A 124 -23.18 -2.69 19.43
C SER A 124 -24.34 -1.73 19.18
N ASN A 125 -25.29 -1.65 20.10
CA ASN A 125 -26.38 -0.65 20.05
C ASN A 125 -25.86 0.79 20.07
N ARG A 126 -24.60 1.01 20.49
CA ARG A 126 -23.95 2.31 20.49
C ARG A 126 -23.20 2.59 19.19
N LEU A 127 -23.28 1.73 18.18
CA LEU A 127 -22.63 1.83 16.88
C LEU A 127 -21.12 2.17 17.02
N ASP A 128 -20.64 3.13 16.25
CA ASP A 128 -19.24 3.58 16.24
C ASP A 128 -18.81 4.35 17.51
N MET A 129 -19.74 4.61 18.42
CA MET A 129 -19.46 5.15 19.75
C MET A 129 -18.84 4.12 20.71
N SER A 130 -18.81 2.85 20.33
CA SER A 130 -18.28 1.76 21.14
C SER A 130 -16.87 1.37 20.69
N MET A 131 -15.84 1.75 21.42
CA MET A 131 -14.47 1.33 21.12
C MET A 131 -14.32 -0.17 21.19
N ASP A 132 -13.77 -0.81 20.15
CA ASP A 132 -13.36 -2.20 20.15
C ASP A 132 -11.90 -2.35 20.60
N ARG A 133 -11.65 -3.10 21.67
CA ARG A 133 -10.31 -3.26 22.27
C ARG A 133 -9.57 -4.52 21.81
N ARG A 134 -10.13 -5.30 20.90
CA ARG A 134 -9.44 -6.47 20.35
C ARG A 134 -8.27 -6.04 19.49
N ASP A 135 -7.17 -6.79 19.55
CA ASP A 135 -6.01 -6.53 18.70
C ASP A 135 -6.31 -6.90 17.23
N SER A 136 -6.10 -5.95 16.30
CA SER A 136 -6.27 -6.20 14.87
C SER A 136 -5.04 -6.76 14.19
N ALA A 137 -3.87 -6.74 14.82
CA ALA A 137 -2.61 -7.12 14.20
C ALA A 137 -2.61 -8.53 13.56
N PRO A 138 -3.22 -9.58 14.15
CA PRO A 138 -3.28 -10.91 13.52
C PRO A 138 -4.07 -10.95 12.21
N ALA A 139 -4.98 -10.00 12.01
CA ALA A 139 -5.87 -9.93 10.84
C ALA A 139 -5.39 -8.97 9.75
N MET A 140 -4.37 -8.15 10.04
CA MET A 140 -3.83 -7.13 9.16
C MET A 140 -2.55 -7.58 8.45
N PRO A 141 -2.34 -7.24 7.16
CA PRO A 141 -1.00 -7.24 6.58
C PRO A 141 -0.11 -6.21 7.31
N LYS A 142 1.18 -6.26 7.06
CA LYS A 142 2.17 -5.33 7.59
C LYS A 142 2.91 -4.67 6.44
N CYS A 143 3.50 -3.52 6.74
CA CYS A 143 4.38 -2.81 5.82
C CYS A 143 5.78 -3.43 5.82
N ILE A 144 6.49 -3.33 4.70
CA ILE A 144 7.89 -3.73 4.58
C ILE A 144 8.71 -2.53 4.14
N VAL A 145 9.82 -2.30 4.81
CA VAL A 145 10.85 -1.35 4.35
C VAL A 145 11.44 -1.84 3.03
N THR A 146 11.48 -0.98 2.04
CA THR A 146 12.01 -1.27 0.70
C THR A 146 13.29 -0.48 0.44
N ASP A 147 14.16 -1.06 -0.37
CA ASP A 147 15.18 -0.29 -1.07
C ASP A 147 14.52 0.29 -2.34
N ASP A 148 14.54 1.62 -2.43
CA ASP A 148 13.95 2.33 -3.58
C ASP A 148 14.98 2.68 -4.65
N ALA A 149 16.23 2.32 -4.43
CA ALA A 149 17.30 2.54 -5.40
C ALA A 149 16.94 1.82 -6.69
N PHE A 150 16.81 2.59 -7.74
CA PHE A 150 16.55 2.11 -9.08
C PHE A 150 17.28 2.98 -10.10
N ASP A 151 18.07 2.34 -10.95
CA ASP A 151 18.77 3.03 -12.02
C ASP A 151 17.82 3.47 -13.15
N TRP A 152 17.55 4.77 -13.21
CA TRP A 152 16.73 5.42 -14.23
C TRP A 152 17.57 6.04 -15.36
N SER A 153 18.89 5.91 -15.36
CA SER A 153 19.79 6.58 -16.30
C SER A 153 19.51 6.27 -17.77
N ARG A 154 18.94 5.08 -18.03
CA ARG A 154 18.60 4.61 -19.39
C ARG A 154 17.12 4.81 -19.76
N ASP A 155 16.35 5.47 -18.90
CA ASP A 155 14.91 5.68 -19.13
C ASP A 155 14.70 6.98 -19.90
N VAL A 156 14.35 6.87 -21.17
CA VAL A 156 13.99 8.00 -22.01
C VAL A 156 12.48 8.05 -22.17
N ARG A 157 11.89 9.17 -21.79
CA ARG A 157 10.46 9.40 -21.96
C ARG A 157 10.13 9.61 -23.42
N PRO A 158 9.10 8.97 -23.99
CA PRO A 158 8.72 9.15 -25.39
C PRO A 158 8.18 10.52 -25.71
N ASP A 159 7.74 11.28 -24.71
CA ASP A 159 7.23 12.66 -24.79
C ASP A 159 6.24 12.91 -25.95
N THR A 160 5.35 11.94 -26.17
CA THR A 160 4.34 12.00 -27.24
C THR A 160 3.40 13.18 -26.99
N PRO A 161 3.16 14.04 -27.99
CA PRO A 161 2.20 15.13 -27.92
C PRO A 161 0.80 14.61 -27.54
N TRP A 162 0.03 15.44 -26.81
CA TRP A 162 -1.30 15.00 -26.36
C TRP A 162 -2.24 14.65 -27.52
N GLY A 163 -2.19 15.43 -28.61
CA GLY A 163 -3.00 15.18 -29.81
C GLY A 163 -2.64 13.89 -30.57
N GLU A 164 -1.48 13.29 -30.29
CA GLU A 164 -1.00 12.06 -30.92
C GLU A 164 -1.07 10.87 -29.91
N THR A 165 -1.60 11.12 -28.71
CA THR A 165 -1.64 10.11 -27.65
C THR A 165 -2.83 9.18 -27.83
N ILE A 166 -2.54 7.88 -27.98
CA ILE A 166 -3.52 6.79 -27.99
C ILE A 166 -3.40 6.05 -26.67
N VAL A 167 -4.46 6.11 -25.84
CA VAL A 167 -4.52 5.46 -24.53
C VAL A 167 -5.18 4.10 -24.65
N TYR A 168 -4.54 3.08 -24.10
CA TYR A 168 -5.08 1.72 -23.98
C TYR A 168 -5.35 1.42 -22.50
N GLU A 169 -6.62 1.42 -22.14
CA GLU A 169 -7.03 1.04 -20.77
C GLU A 169 -7.12 -0.48 -20.64
N THR A 170 -6.55 -1.02 -19.57
CA THR A 170 -6.56 -2.47 -19.36
C THR A 170 -6.41 -2.86 -17.89
N HIS A 171 -6.79 -4.09 -17.58
CA HIS A 171 -6.64 -4.70 -16.27
C HIS A 171 -5.44 -5.67 -16.28
N VAL A 172 -4.51 -5.52 -15.29
CA VAL A 172 -3.29 -6.33 -15.21
C VAL A 172 -3.58 -7.84 -15.29
N ARG A 173 -4.58 -8.31 -14.54
CA ARG A 173 -4.97 -9.70 -14.54
C ARG A 173 -5.70 -10.08 -15.83
N GLY A 174 -6.66 -9.25 -16.25
CA GLY A 174 -7.55 -9.59 -17.37
C GLY A 174 -6.84 -9.72 -18.69
N VAL A 175 -5.87 -8.86 -18.98
CA VAL A 175 -5.20 -8.81 -20.28
C VAL A 175 -4.40 -10.07 -20.64
N SER A 176 -3.95 -10.82 -19.65
CA SER A 176 -3.06 -11.96 -19.89
C SER A 176 -3.55 -13.30 -19.32
N MET A 177 -4.63 -13.32 -18.54
CA MET A 177 -5.04 -14.52 -17.81
C MET A 177 -5.43 -15.70 -18.71
N MET A 178 -6.02 -15.42 -19.87
CA MET A 178 -6.49 -16.43 -20.83
C MET A 178 -5.47 -16.75 -21.93
N ARG A 179 -4.24 -16.29 -21.81
CA ARG A 179 -3.21 -16.50 -22.83
C ARG A 179 -2.38 -17.75 -22.59
N ASP A 180 -2.37 -18.64 -23.57
CA ASP A 180 -1.67 -19.92 -23.47
C ASP A 180 -0.16 -19.82 -23.77
N ASP A 181 0.26 -18.78 -24.49
CA ASP A 181 1.65 -18.49 -24.82
C ASP A 181 2.44 -17.81 -23.68
N ILE A 182 1.75 -17.43 -22.58
CA ILE A 182 2.39 -16.93 -21.36
C ILE A 182 2.46 -18.06 -20.34
N ARG A 183 3.60 -18.17 -19.65
CA ARG A 183 3.79 -19.16 -18.58
C ARG A 183 2.69 -19.04 -17.53
N GLN A 184 2.11 -20.15 -17.11
CA GLN A 184 0.95 -20.16 -16.20
C GLN A 184 1.15 -19.33 -14.93
N HIS A 185 2.34 -19.35 -14.31
CA HIS A 185 2.66 -18.61 -13.08
C HIS A 185 2.86 -17.10 -13.31
N GLU A 186 3.03 -16.66 -14.57
CA GLU A 186 3.14 -15.24 -14.94
C GLU A 186 1.81 -14.66 -15.39
N ARG A 187 0.82 -15.48 -15.79
CA ARG A 187 -0.50 -15.02 -16.23
C ARG A 187 -1.18 -14.20 -15.16
N GLY A 188 -1.79 -13.09 -15.56
CA GLY A 188 -2.51 -12.19 -14.65
C GLY A 188 -1.61 -11.41 -13.69
N SER A 189 -0.31 -11.28 -13.98
CA SER A 189 0.65 -10.59 -13.15
C SER A 189 1.40 -9.47 -13.88
N PHE A 190 2.16 -8.66 -13.14
CA PHE A 190 3.06 -7.65 -13.71
C PHE A 190 4.14 -8.26 -14.62
N ALA A 191 4.51 -9.52 -14.43
CA ALA A 191 5.46 -10.20 -15.30
C ALA A 191 4.87 -10.38 -16.70
N ALA A 192 3.59 -10.70 -16.81
CA ALA A 192 2.91 -10.86 -18.09
C ALA A 192 2.83 -9.56 -18.89
N ILE A 193 2.50 -8.43 -18.23
CA ILE A 193 2.47 -7.12 -18.91
C ILE A 193 3.86 -6.58 -19.26
N SER A 194 4.92 -7.17 -18.69
CA SER A 194 6.31 -6.88 -19.02
C SER A 194 6.85 -7.81 -20.10
N SER A 195 6.02 -8.70 -20.65
CA SER A 195 6.43 -9.65 -21.68
C SER A 195 6.55 -9.00 -23.05
N PRO A 196 7.41 -9.52 -23.94
CA PRO A 196 7.52 -9.03 -25.33
C PRO A 196 6.19 -9.02 -26.04
N TRP A 197 5.37 -10.04 -25.83
CA TRP A 197 4.03 -10.14 -26.43
C TRP A 197 3.18 -8.89 -26.16
N PHE A 198 3.09 -8.43 -24.92
CA PHE A 198 2.24 -7.29 -24.58
C PHE A 198 2.76 -6.00 -25.20
N VAL A 199 4.07 -5.82 -25.18
CA VAL A 199 4.73 -4.66 -25.82
C VAL A 199 4.46 -4.66 -27.33
N GLU A 200 4.66 -5.78 -28.01
CA GLU A 200 4.41 -5.91 -29.45
C GLU A 200 2.94 -5.71 -29.82
N HIS A 201 2.02 -6.21 -28.96
CA HIS A 201 0.58 -5.98 -29.14
C HIS A 201 0.25 -4.49 -29.14
N LEU A 202 0.75 -3.76 -28.14
CA LEU A 202 0.55 -2.31 -28.04
C LEU A 202 1.17 -1.56 -29.23
N GLN A 203 2.36 -1.99 -29.67
CA GLN A 203 3.05 -1.41 -30.82
C GLN A 203 2.25 -1.58 -32.12
N LYS A 204 1.74 -2.80 -32.36
CA LYS A 204 0.90 -3.09 -33.53
C LYS A 204 -0.38 -2.26 -33.57
N LEU A 205 -0.91 -1.89 -32.42
CA LEU A 205 -2.10 -1.03 -32.29
C LEU A 205 -1.78 0.47 -32.35
N GLY A 206 -0.49 0.85 -32.38
CA GLY A 206 -0.10 2.25 -32.33
C GLY A 206 -0.33 2.93 -30.98
N VAL A 207 -0.50 2.15 -29.90
CA VAL A 207 -0.73 2.66 -28.56
C VAL A 207 0.51 3.39 -28.05
N THR A 208 0.33 4.57 -27.47
CA THR A 208 1.41 5.39 -26.92
C THR A 208 1.39 5.51 -25.41
N ALA A 209 0.25 5.22 -24.78
CA ALA A 209 0.08 5.23 -23.33
C ALA A 209 -0.79 4.05 -22.87
N VAL A 210 -0.45 3.47 -21.73
CA VAL A 210 -1.27 2.43 -21.09
C VAL A 210 -1.80 2.96 -19.79
N GLU A 211 -3.12 2.85 -19.59
CA GLU A 211 -3.82 3.11 -18.34
C GLU A 211 -4.22 1.78 -17.71
N PHE A 212 -3.72 1.55 -16.50
CA PHE A 212 -4.11 0.35 -15.77
C PHE A 212 -5.24 0.64 -14.81
N LEU A 213 -6.27 -0.23 -14.81
CA LEU A 213 -7.20 -0.35 -13.69
C LEU A 213 -6.43 -0.53 -12.38
N PRO A 214 -7.02 -0.27 -11.20
CA PRO A 214 -6.25 -0.14 -9.95
C PRO A 214 -5.21 -1.23 -9.73
N VAL A 215 -3.96 -0.80 -9.57
CA VAL A 215 -2.79 -1.66 -9.36
C VAL A 215 -2.24 -1.60 -7.93
N HIS A 216 -2.84 -0.75 -7.11
CA HIS A 216 -2.48 -0.59 -5.71
C HIS A 216 -3.07 -1.71 -4.86
N ALA A 217 -2.45 -2.00 -3.72
CA ALA A 217 -2.97 -2.97 -2.76
C ALA A 217 -4.38 -2.58 -2.32
N PHE A 218 -5.34 -3.48 -2.49
CA PHE A 218 -6.76 -3.26 -2.22
C PHE A 218 -7.35 -4.33 -1.29
N LEU A 219 -8.49 -3.99 -0.70
CA LEU A 219 -9.26 -4.92 0.11
C LEU A 219 -10.24 -5.71 -0.76
N ASN A 220 -10.35 -7.00 -0.47
CA ASN A 220 -11.49 -7.77 -0.91
C ASN A 220 -12.63 -7.51 0.08
N ASP A 221 -13.81 -7.15 -0.40
CA ASP A 221 -14.96 -6.89 0.45
C ASP A 221 -15.39 -8.15 1.21
N ARG A 222 -15.85 -7.99 2.46
CA ARG A 222 -16.18 -9.10 3.34
C ARG A 222 -17.21 -10.05 2.72
N PHE A 223 -18.27 -9.49 2.13
CA PHE A 223 -19.33 -10.27 1.51
C PHE A 223 -18.87 -11.06 0.28
N LEU A 224 -17.83 -10.60 -0.43
CA LEU A 224 -17.21 -11.35 -1.53
C LEU A 224 -16.40 -12.53 -0.97
N VAL A 225 -15.59 -12.27 0.06
CA VAL A 225 -14.74 -13.31 0.67
C VAL A 225 -15.60 -14.42 1.28
N GLU A 226 -16.71 -14.10 1.94
CA GLU A 226 -17.65 -15.06 2.50
C GLU A 226 -18.29 -15.95 1.42
N ARG A 227 -18.33 -15.50 0.17
CA ARG A 227 -18.80 -16.25 -1.00
C ARG A 227 -17.69 -16.91 -1.82
N GLY A 228 -16.45 -16.89 -1.34
CA GLY A 228 -15.27 -17.40 -2.06
C GLY A 228 -14.86 -16.54 -3.26
N LEU A 229 -15.37 -15.32 -3.37
CA LEU A 229 -15.09 -14.37 -4.44
C LEU A 229 -14.01 -13.37 -4.03
N ARG A 230 -13.54 -12.60 -5.00
CA ARG A 230 -12.54 -11.53 -4.81
C ARG A 230 -13.00 -10.25 -5.50
N ASN A 231 -12.55 -9.12 -4.98
CA ASN A 231 -12.66 -7.85 -5.68
C ASN A 231 -11.80 -7.92 -6.94
N TYR A 232 -12.42 -7.90 -8.11
CA TYR A 232 -11.70 -7.97 -9.39
C TYR A 232 -11.12 -6.62 -9.79
N TRP A 233 -11.91 -5.55 -9.63
CA TRP A 233 -11.57 -4.22 -10.13
C TRP A 233 -10.54 -3.48 -9.28
N GLY A 234 -10.45 -3.77 -7.98
CA GLY A 234 -9.46 -3.18 -7.09
C GLY A 234 -9.74 -1.76 -6.61
N TYR A 235 -10.94 -1.23 -6.78
CA TYR A 235 -11.29 0.15 -6.38
C TYR A 235 -11.44 0.38 -4.88
N ASN A 236 -11.21 -0.63 -4.04
CA ASN A 236 -11.18 -0.52 -2.59
C ASN A 236 -9.72 -0.45 -2.09
N THR A 237 -8.98 0.59 -2.49
CA THR A 237 -7.55 0.74 -2.23
C THR A 237 -7.26 0.87 -0.74
N ALA A 238 -6.32 0.06 -0.26
CA ALA A 238 -5.85 0.03 1.12
C ALA A 238 -4.49 0.72 1.31
N ALA A 239 -3.62 0.67 0.29
CA ALA A 239 -2.29 1.30 0.33
C ALA A 239 -1.93 1.85 -1.07
N PHE A 240 -1.89 3.18 -1.19
CA PHE A 240 -1.74 3.86 -2.47
C PHE A 240 -0.34 3.78 -3.10
N PHE A 241 0.68 3.42 -2.34
CA PHE A 241 2.05 3.32 -2.83
C PHE A 241 2.55 1.87 -2.93
N ALA A 242 1.80 0.91 -2.39
CA ALA A 242 2.12 -0.50 -2.48
C ALA A 242 1.40 -1.15 -3.68
N PRO A 243 2.08 -1.95 -4.52
CA PRO A 243 1.42 -2.72 -5.55
C PRO A 243 0.56 -3.84 -4.95
N GLU A 244 -0.51 -4.20 -5.66
CA GLU A 244 -1.37 -5.32 -5.26
C GLU A 244 -0.57 -6.65 -5.25
N PRO A 245 -0.49 -7.34 -4.10
CA PRO A 245 0.31 -8.56 -3.98
C PRO A 245 -0.13 -9.68 -4.93
N SER A 246 -1.41 -9.79 -5.27
CA SER A 246 -1.92 -10.82 -6.17
C SER A 246 -1.50 -10.62 -7.64
N PHE A 247 -0.99 -9.46 -8.01
CA PHE A 247 -0.41 -9.19 -9.32
C PHE A 247 1.10 -9.42 -9.37
N LEU A 248 1.72 -9.81 -8.25
CA LEU A 248 3.12 -10.24 -8.25
C LEU A 248 3.20 -11.70 -8.71
N SER A 249 4.18 -12.02 -9.58
CA SER A 249 4.39 -13.40 -9.98
C SER A 249 4.96 -14.24 -8.81
N VAL A 250 4.56 -15.51 -8.72
CA VAL A 250 4.91 -16.40 -7.59
C VAL A 250 6.43 -16.64 -7.49
N ASP A 251 7.15 -16.60 -8.59
CA ASP A 251 8.62 -16.77 -8.63
C ASP A 251 9.41 -15.50 -8.33
N ALA A 252 8.72 -14.45 -8.00
CA ALA A 252 9.35 -13.18 -7.74
C ALA A 252 9.99 -13.15 -6.37
N SER A 253 11.19 -13.69 -6.24
CA SER A 253 12.10 -13.33 -5.17
C SER A 253 12.15 -11.79 -5.04
N PRO A 254 12.14 -11.22 -3.82
CA PRO A 254 12.17 -9.77 -3.62
C PRO A 254 13.28 -9.07 -4.41
N LYS A 255 14.40 -9.74 -4.65
CA LYS A 255 15.52 -9.26 -5.48
C LYS A 255 15.24 -9.24 -6.99
N ARG A 256 14.38 -10.12 -7.51
CA ARG A 256 14.05 -10.17 -8.95
C ARG A 256 12.93 -9.22 -9.35
N ASN A 257 12.01 -8.88 -8.45
CA ASN A 257 10.92 -7.95 -8.75
C ASN A 257 11.39 -6.49 -8.87
N ALA A 258 12.51 -6.14 -8.24
CA ALA A 258 13.13 -4.83 -8.44
C ALA A 258 13.79 -4.70 -9.83
N HIS A 259 14.17 -5.81 -10.47
CA HIS A 259 14.93 -5.83 -11.72
C HIS A 259 14.14 -6.24 -12.97
N ARG A 260 12.91 -6.75 -12.84
CA ARG A 260 12.05 -6.99 -14.02
C ARG A 260 11.23 -5.74 -14.32
N ARG A 261 11.91 -4.76 -14.88
CA ARG A 261 11.28 -3.80 -15.77
C ARG A 261 10.76 -4.52 -16.99
N ALA A 262 9.66 -4.04 -17.53
CA ALA A 262 9.45 -4.17 -18.96
C ALA A 262 10.78 -3.79 -19.62
N PRO A 263 11.36 -4.63 -20.50
CA PRO A 263 12.48 -4.20 -21.29
C PRO A 263 12.09 -2.86 -21.86
N ALA A 264 12.96 -1.87 -21.69
CA ALA A 264 12.75 -0.57 -22.31
C ALA A 264 12.44 -0.87 -23.76
N ALA A 265 11.17 -0.76 -24.12
CA ALA A 265 10.78 -0.95 -25.48
C ALA A 265 11.57 0.11 -26.22
N ARG A 266 12.51 -0.33 -27.07
CA ARG A 266 13.15 0.53 -28.07
C ARG A 266 12.10 0.93 -29.12
N GLY A 267 10.95 1.33 -28.68
CA GLY A 267 9.84 1.83 -29.44
C GLY A 267 9.18 2.92 -28.59
N ARG A 268 8.81 4.01 -29.20
CA ARG A 268 8.24 5.22 -28.64
C ARG A 268 6.96 4.96 -27.81
N HIS A 269 7.07 4.36 -26.62
CA HIS A 269 5.94 4.14 -25.74
C HIS A 269 6.20 4.78 -24.40
N ARG A 270 5.25 5.60 -23.95
CA ARG A 270 5.18 6.02 -22.55
C ARG A 270 4.94 4.79 -21.70
N SER A 271 5.98 4.20 -21.12
CA SER A 271 5.77 3.36 -19.96
C SER A 271 5.26 4.29 -18.86
N VAL A 272 4.08 4.00 -18.33
CA VAL A 272 3.57 4.70 -17.14
C VAL A 272 4.57 4.44 -16.02
N SER A 273 5.47 5.38 -15.78
CA SER A 273 6.41 5.29 -14.68
C SER A 273 5.61 5.36 -13.37
N ARG A 274 6.05 4.64 -12.33
CA ARG A 274 5.46 4.69 -10.98
C ARG A 274 5.17 6.11 -10.44
N ARG A 275 5.78 7.14 -10.98
CA ARG A 275 5.54 8.54 -10.59
C ARG A 275 4.23 9.14 -11.09
N ARG A 276 3.53 8.53 -12.04
CA ARG A 276 2.24 9.03 -12.56
C ARG A 276 1.03 8.16 -12.23
N LEU A 277 1.19 7.10 -11.45
CA LEU A 277 0.08 6.39 -10.83
C LEU A 277 -0.44 7.13 -9.58
N GLN A 278 -0.32 8.45 -9.55
CA GLN A 278 -1.18 9.22 -8.66
C GLN A 278 -2.54 9.32 -9.36
N PRO A 279 -3.60 8.70 -8.82
CA PRO A 279 -4.93 9.05 -9.25
C PRO A 279 -5.07 10.56 -9.01
N HIS A 280 -5.43 11.32 -10.05
CA HIS A 280 -5.95 12.65 -9.85
C HIS A 280 -7.26 12.52 -9.07
N VAL A 281 -7.19 12.39 -7.76
CA VAL A 281 -8.31 12.62 -6.87
C VAL A 281 -8.52 14.12 -6.85
N ARG A 282 -9.24 14.64 -7.85
CA ARG A 282 -9.80 15.97 -7.75
C ARG A 282 -10.73 15.98 -6.53
N GLY A 283 -10.35 16.73 -5.50
CA GLY A 283 -11.32 17.40 -4.65
C GLY A 283 -11.82 16.66 -3.43
N GLN A 284 -11.11 15.71 -2.87
CA GLN A 284 -11.35 15.37 -1.48
C GLN A 284 -10.08 15.64 -0.68
N ARG A 285 -10.06 16.75 0.01
CA ARG A 285 -9.13 16.97 1.11
C ARG A 285 -9.27 15.76 2.03
N ALA A 286 -8.24 14.92 2.10
CA ALA A 286 -8.12 13.98 3.18
C ALA A 286 -8.19 14.80 4.47
N ARG A 287 -9.25 14.65 5.24
CA ARG A 287 -9.29 15.22 6.58
C ARG A 287 -8.20 14.49 7.37
N PRO A 288 -7.34 15.22 8.09
CA PRO A 288 -6.14 14.69 8.70
C PRO A 288 -6.37 13.70 9.86
N ASP A 289 -7.59 13.34 10.15
CA ASP A 289 -7.96 12.74 11.44
C ASP A 289 -7.94 11.23 11.48
N GLY A 290 -7.24 10.58 10.61
CA GLY A 290 -7.22 9.13 10.71
C GLY A 290 -6.24 8.47 9.77
N LEU A 291 -5.19 7.98 10.32
CA LEU A 291 -4.48 6.79 9.86
C LEU A 291 -5.47 5.60 9.89
N VAL A 292 -6.55 5.70 9.18
CA VAL A 292 -7.55 4.65 9.13
C VAL A 292 -7.76 4.30 7.67
N ALA A 293 -7.69 3.04 7.37
CA ALA A 293 -8.55 2.51 6.33
C ALA A 293 -10.00 2.91 6.69
N ARG A 294 -10.42 4.11 6.30
CA ARG A 294 -11.83 4.45 6.29
C ARG A 294 -12.46 3.56 5.24
N THR A 295 -12.92 2.41 5.64
CA THR A 295 -13.97 1.74 4.91
C THR A 295 -15.12 2.73 4.84
N ARG A 296 -15.35 3.33 3.67
CA ARG A 296 -16.54 4.11 3.37
C ARG A 296 -17.75 3.19 3.43
N GLN A 297 -18.23 2.87 4.63
CA GLN A 297 -19.48 2.12 4.79
C GLN A 297 -20.73 3.01 4.70
N ARG A 298 -20.58 4.34 4.63
CA ARG A 298 -21.75 5.22 4.55
C ARG A 298 -22.40 5.37 3.18
N GLU A 299 -21.70 4.98 2.10
CA GLU A 299 -22.24 5.14 0.73
C GLU A 299 -22.86 3.87 0.13
N LEU A 300 -22.93 2.76 0.88
CA LEU A 300 -23.45 1.50 0.36
C LEU A 300 -24.70 0.97 1.10
N LEU A 301 -25.34 1.79 1.94
CA LEU A 301 -26.68 1.46 2.41
C LEU A 301 -27.69 2.16 1.48
N PRO A 302 -28.61 1.42 0.83
CA PRO A 302 -29.69 2.04 0.11
C PRO A 302 -30.54 2.86 1.09
N PRO A 303 -31.17 3.96 0.66
CA PRO A 303 -32.11 4.69 1.48
C PRO A 303 -33.25 3.76 1.88
N ASP A 304 -33.64 3.79 3.14
CA ASP A 304 -34.75 3.05 3.71
C ASP A 304 -35.95 3.08 2.77
N SER A 305 -36.30 1.91 2.25
CA SER A 305 -37.63 1.68 1.72
C SER A 305 -38.58 1.53 2.91
N ARG A 306 -39.39 2.55 3.16
CA ARG A 306 -40.62 2.39 3.91
C ARG A 306 -41.62 1.57 3.10
#